data_52c003ade76b02e9b4d5d3e371716fe3
#
_entry.id   52c003ade76b02e9b4d5d3e371716fe3
#
_cell.length_a   1.000
_cell.length_b   1.000
_cell.length_c   1.000
_cell.angle_alpha   90.00
_cell.angle_beta   90.00
_cell.angle_gamma   90.00
#
_symmetry.space_group_name_H-M   'P 1'
#
loop_
_entity.id
_entity.type
_entity.pdbx_description
1 polymer ?
#
loop_
_entity_poly.entity_id
_entity_poly.type
_entity_poly.pdbx_seq_one_letter_code
_entity_poly.pdbx_strand_id
1 'polypeptide(L)'
;MGPHCSFPQSLNGAELKATYRFFDNSHVDVDGVLGAHIGQTLRRMQRVPVVLAVQDTTEFNLSHLPATEGLGYGSDPHVRGFLIHSLLALTPEGLPLGVIGMKTWIRRPEEFGKKHLREQRPVREKESAKWLEGGEQLNALKPYCPGMHIVGVSDREGDVYDVFLAPRPAGVDWLVRASWNRRVAHPDRHLWETVLAAPALGETQIQVPARESRPARTARLVVRCIPVRLCPPYSRRREKLPEIEVFAIHALETNVREGIEPLEWLLLTSVPTHTGAGP
;
A
#
# COMPACT_ATOMS: atom_id res chain seq x y z
N MET A 1 3.98 -27.98 -3.84
CA MET A 1 3.41 -27.88 -2.47
C MET A 1 1.98 -27.36 -2.62
N GLY A 2 1.00 -28.08 -2.08
CA GLY A 2 -0.39 -27.62 -2.06
C GLY A 2 -0.51 -26.36 -1.19
N PRO A 3 -1.29 -25.36 -1.58
CA PRO A 3 -1.28 -24.04 -0.96
C PRO A 3 -1.85 -23.96 0.46
N HIS A 4 -2.20 -25.05 1.12
CA HIS A 4 -2.92 -25.02 2.42
C HIS A 4 -2.54 -26.17 3.38
N CYS A 5 -1.31 -26.68 3.34
CA CYS A 5 -0.88 -27.69 4.30
C CYS A 5 -0.51 -27.06 5.65
N SER A 6 -1.14 -27.53 6.73
CA SER A 6 -0.72 -27.19 8.11
C SER A 6 0.67 -27.80 8.44
N PHE A 7 1.31 -27.32 9.50
CA PHE A 7 2.57 -27.91 9.96
C PHE A 7 2.48 -29.43 10.15
N PRO A 8 1.43 -29.99 10.80
CA PRO A 8 1.26 -31.45 10.92
C PRO A 8 1.15 -32.20 9.60
N GLN A 9 0.65 -31.55 8.55
CA GLN A 9 0.51 -32.15 7.21
C GLN A 9 1.79 -32.07 6.36
N SER A 10 2.69 -31.12 6.70
CA SER A 10 3.88 -30.78 5.91
C SER A 10 5.16 -31.34 6.50
N LEU A 11 5.20 -31.65 7.80
CA LEU A 11 6.39 -32.00 8.56
C LEU A 11 6.30 -33.43 9.10
N ASN A 12 7.44 -34.13 9.19
CA ASN A 12 7.53 -35.37 9.92
C ASN A 12 7.48 -35.14 11.45
N GLY A 13 7.33 -36.19 12.25
CA GLY A 13 7.15 -36.07 13.70
C GLY A 13 8.29 -35.36 14.44
N ALA A 14 9.53 -35.49 13.98
CA ALA A 14 10.71 -34.85 14.59
C ALA A 14 10.73 -33.34 14.22
N GLU A 15 10.48 -33.02 12.97
CA GLU A 15 10.38 -31.61 12.48
C GLU A 15 9.21 -30.89 13.12
N LEU A 16 8.06 -31.52 13.24
CA LEU A 16 6.89 -30.95 13.91
C LEU A 16 7.17 -30.62 15.38
N LYS A 17 7.82 -31.54 16.09
CA LYS A 17 8.22 -31.30 17.49
C LYS A 17 9.24 -30.15 17.61
N ALA A 18 10.21 -30.08 16.67
CA ALA A 18 11.16 -28.98 16.64
C ALA A 18 10.48 -27.64 16.34
N THR A 19 9.49 -27.63 15.45
CA THR A 19 8.70 -26.43 15.12
C THR A 19 7.91 -25.91 16.32
N TYR A 20 7.22 -26.78 17.05
CA TYR A 20 6.53 -26.37 18.28
C TYR A 20 7.49 -25.84 19.35
N ARG A 21 8.63 -26.48 19.56
CA ARG A 21 9.67 -26.00 20.48
C ARG A 21 10.23 -24.65 20.07
N PHE A 22 10.36 -24.39 18.76
CA PHE A 22 10.81 -23.10 18.25
C PHE A 22 9.81 -22.00 18.64
N PHE A 23 8.53 -22.20 18.39
CA PHE A 23 7.50 -21.20 18.74
C PHE A 23 7.23 -21.06 20.24
N ASP A 24 7.49 -22.08 21.04
CA ASP A 24 7.37 -22.06 22.50
C ASP A 24 8.63 -21.53 23.21
N ASN A 25 9.66 -21.15 22.46
CA ASN A 25 10.92 -20.66 23.00
C ASN A 25 10.83 -19.15 23.27
N SER A 26 10.96 -18.75 24.52
CA SER A 26 10.94 -17.33 24.94
C SER A 26 12.07 -16.46 24.36
N HIS A 27 13.12 -17.06 23.77
CA HIS A 27 14.17 -16.33 23.05
C HIS A 27 13.86 -16.11 21.57
N VAL A 28 12.75 -16.64 21.07
CA VAL A 28 12.28 -16.42 19.69
C VAL A 28 11.18 -15.39 19.74
N ASP A 29 11.42 -14.25 19.11
CA ASP A 29 10.45 -13.18 18.96
C ASP A 29 10.22 -12.83 17.47
N VAL A 30 9.17 -12.08 17.22
CA VAL A 30 8.77 -11.65 15.86
C VAL A 30 9.86 -10.79 15.24
N ASP A 31 10.47 -9.90 16.00
CA ASP A 31 11.46 -8.94 15.52
C ASP A 31 12.74 -9.63 15.07
N GLY A 32 13.21 -10.64 15.81
CA GLY A 32 14.37 -11.45 15.43
C GLY A 32 14.14 -12.24 14.14
N VAL A 33 12.98 -12.89 14.01
CA VAL A 33 12.62 -13.64 12.80
C VAL A 33 12.46 -12.71 11.60
N LEU A 34 11.72 -11.60 11.78
CA LEU A 34 11.49 -10.62 10.74
C LEU A 34 12.79 -9.91 10.33
N GLY A 35 13.63 -9.55 11.28
CA GLY A 35 14.93 -8.89 11.03
C GLY A 35 15.85 -9.74 10.15
N ALA A 36 15.94 -11.04 10.44
CA ALA A 36 16.70 -11.96 9.61
C ALA A 36 16.14 -12.04 8.17
N HIS A 37 14.82 -12.11 8.03
CA HIS A 37 14.13 -12.11 6.74
C HIS A 37 14.36 -10.80 5.97
N ILE A 38 14.23 -9.64 6.62
CA ILE A 38 14.49 -8.31 6.03
C ILE A 38 15.93 -8.24 5.51
N GLY A 39 16.91 -8.71 6.29
CA GLY A 39 18.29 -8.75 5.85
C GLY A 39 18.51 -9.51 4.54
N GLN A 40 17.84 -10.66 4.37
CA GLN A 40 17.89 -11.41 3.10
C GLN A 40 17.11 -10.70 1.97
N THR A 41 16.01 -10.03 2.29
CA THR A 41 15.26 -9.24 1.33
C THR A 41 16.09 -8.07 0.81
N LEU A 42 16.78 -7.34 1.68
CA LEU A 42 17.69 -6.25 1.29
C LEU A 42 18.78 -6.71 0.33
N ARG A 43 19.38 -7.90 0.55
CA ARG A 43 20.35 -8.49 -0.38
C ARG A 43 19.76 -8.75 -1.78
N ARG A 44 18.49 -9.14 -1.86
CA ARG A 44 17.79 -9.33 -3.15
C ARG A 44 17.47 -7.97 -3.79
N MET A 45 17.01 -7.02 -3.00
CA MET A 45 16.73 -5.65 -3.45
C MET A 45 17.95 -4.98 -4.05
N GLN A 46 19.13 -5.11 -3.45
CA GLN A 46 20.39 -4.53 -3.94
C GLN A 46 20.80 -4.97 -5.35
N ARG A 47 20.15 -5.99 -5.91
CA ARG A 47 20.42 -6.51 -7.26
C ARG A 47 19.55 -5.89 -8.35
N VAL A 48 18.63 -5.00 -7.98
CA VAL A 48 17.69 -4.36 -8.91
C VAL A 48 17.73 -2.84 -8.75
N PRO A 49 17.60 -2.07 -9.84
CA PRO A 49 17.70 -0.61 -9.79
C PRO A 49 16.45 0.06 -9.20
N VAL A 50 15.29 -0.59 -9.32
CA VAL A 50 14.00 -0.05 -8.87
C VAL A 50 13.26 -1.12 -8.07
N VAL A 51 12.70 -0.73 -6.94
CA VAL A 51 11.85 -1.58 -6.08
C VAL A 51 10.52 -0.88 -5.83
N LEU A 52 9.44 -1.61 -6.04
CA LEU A 52 8.11 -1.23 -5.60
C LEU A 52 7.90 -1.79 -4.19
N ALA A 53 7.71 -0.92 -3.21
CA ALA A 53 7.41 -1.28 -1.82
C ALA A 53 5.89 -1.17 -1.61
N VAL A 54 5.18 -2.27 -1.86
CA VAL A 54 3.72 -2.31 -1.78
C VAL A 54 3.28 -2.45 -0.34
N GLN A 55 2.40 -1.53 0.08
CA GLN A 55 1.81 -1.51 1.41
C GLN A 55 0.37 -1.96 1.34
N ASP A 56 -0.01 -2.85 2.24
CA ASP A 56 -1.40 -3.28 2.38
C ASP A 56 -1.70 -3.76 3.81
N THR A 57 -2.99 -3.72 4.18
CA THR A 57 -3.46 -4.18 5.49
C THR A 57 -4.31 -5.43 5.33
N THR A 58 -3.91 -6.49 6.01
CA THR A 58 -4.65 -7.76 6.08
C THR A 58 -5.24 -7.93 7.45
N GLU A 59 -6.50 -8.34 7.51
CA GLU A 59 -7.19 -8.76 8.73
C GLU A 59 -7.14 -10.27 8.87
N PHE A 60 -6.66 -10.74 10.00
CA PHE A 60 -6.66 -12.16 10.37
C PHE A 60 -7.86 -12.48 11.23
N ASN A 61 -8.79 -13.25 10.70
CA ASN A 61 -9.97 -13.72 11.42
C ASN A 61 -9.65 -15.04 12.14
N LEU A 62 -9.59 -14.99 13.47
CA LEU A 62 -9.34 -16.12 14.35
C LEU A 62 -10.55 -16.45 15.23
N SER A 63 -11.76 -16.04 14.82
CA SER A 63 -13.00 -16.29 15.58
C SER A 63 -13.28 -17.78 15.82
N HIS A 64 -12.74 -18.64 14.94
CA HIS A 64 -12.85 -20.10 15.04
C HIS A 64 -11.92 -20.71 16.11
N LEU A 65 -11.05 -19.91 16.72
CA LEU A 65 -10.11 -20.32 17.78
C LEU A 65 -10.50 -19.67 19.12
N PRO A 66 -11.53 -20.14 19.81
CA PRO A 66 -12.09 -19.46 20.99
C PRO A 66 -11.13 -19.39 22.18
N ALA A 67 -10.17 -20.30 22.27
CA ALA A 67 -9.16 -20.32 23.32
C ALA A 67 -8.00 -19.32 23.10
N THR A 68 -7.94 -18.64 21.93
CA THR A 68 -6.88 -17.66 21.67
C THR A 68 -7.18 -16.38 22.42
N GLU A 69 -6.25 -15.97 23.28
CA GLU A 69 -6.31 -14.73 24.06
C GLU A 69 -5.63 -13.57 23.32
N GLY A 70 -5.85 -12.34 23.80
CA GLY A 70 -5.21 -11.14 23.25
C GLY A 70 -5.72 -10.69 21.88
N LEU A 71 -6.83 -11.24 21.40
CA LEU A 71 -7.45 -10.83 20.12
C LEU A 71 -8.34 -9.60 20.33
N GLY A 72 -8.34 -8.73 19.31
CA GLY A 72 -9.26 -7.61 19.22
C GLY A 72 -10.45 -7.91 18.28
N TYR A 73 -11.23 -6.88 17.94
CA TYR A 73 -12.29 -7.00 16.94
C TYR A 73 -11.80 -6.64 15.54
N GLY A 74 -12.40 -7.24 14.52
CA GLY A 74 -12.11 -7.00 13.11
C GLY A 74 -12.91 -5.84 12.50
N SER A 75 -13.12 -5.90 11.20
CA SER A 75 -14.00 -5.00 10.44
C SER A 75 -15.47 -5.16 10.85
N ASP A 76 -15.85 -6.38 11.21
CA ASP A 76 -17.12 -6.73 11.84
C ASP A 76 -16.89 -6.96 13.35
N PRO A 77 -17.80 -6.47 14.25
CA PRO A 77 -17.67 -6.64 15.70
C PRO A 77 -17.69 -8.11 16.16
N HIS A 78 -18.25 -9.01 15.36
CA HIS A 78 -18.28 -10.45 15.64
C HIS A 78 -16.98 -11.18 15.23
N VAL A 79 -16.13 -10.53 14.45
CA VAL A 79 -14.83 -11.08 14.05
C VAL A 79 -13.81 -10.78 15.14
N ARG A 80 -13.15 -11.84 15.66
CA ARG A 80 -12.03 -11.74 16.58
C ARG A 80 -10.73 -12.06 15.87
N GLY A 81 -9.75 -11.18 16.05
CA GLY A 81 -8.48 -11.34 15.34
C GLY A 81 -7.51 -10.18 15.57
N PHE A 82 -6.65 -9.97 14.60
CA PHE A 82 -5.67 -8.89 14.59
C PHE A 82 -5.41 -8.41 13.15
N LEU A 83 -4.77 -7.28 13.01
CA LEU A 83 -4.43 -6.71 11.73
C LEU A 83 -2.91 -6.69 11.54
N ILE A 84 -2.49 -6.90 10.30
CA ILE A 84 -1.11 -6.72 9.86
C ILE A 84 -1.08 -5.71 8.71
N HIS A 85 -0.27 -4.69 8.83
CA HIS A 85 0.12 -3.83 7.72
C HIS A 85 1.51 -4.22 7.29
N SER A 86 1.65 -4.72 6.07
CA SER A 86 2.90 -5.24 5.53
C SER A 86 3.45 -4.36 4.42
N LEU A 87 4.78 -4.30 4.32
CA LEU A 87 5.51 -3.73 3.20
C LEU A 87 6.18 -4.88 2.44
N LEU A 88 5.72 -5.13 1.23
CA LEU A 88 6.26 -6.17 0.34
C LEU A 88 7.09 -5.52 -0.76
N ALA A 89 8.36 -5.88 -0.84
CA ALA A 89 9.23 -5.46 -1.94
C ALA A 89 9.00 -6.33 -3.18
N LEU A 90 8.78 -5.67 -4.32
CA LEU A 90 8.60 -6.27 -5.65
C LEU A 90 9.54 -5.60 -6.65
N THR A 91 9.90 -6.30 -7.72
CA THR A 91 10.42 -5.63 -8.93
C THR A 91 9.27 -4.97 -9.70
N PRO A 92 9.56 -4.04 -10.65
CA PRO A 92 8.52 -3.45 -11.49
C PRO A 92 7.72 -4.49 -12.30
N GLU A 93 8.31 -5.64 -12.60
CA GLU A 93 7.67 -6.76 -13.32
C GLU A 93 6.79 -7.62 -12.40
N GLY A 94 6.74 -7.31 -11.08
CA GLY A 94 5.92 -8.00 -10.10
C GLY A 94 6.58 -9.21 -9.44
N LEU A 95 7.89 -9.41 -9.58
CA LEU A 95 8.60 -10.49 -8.88
C LEU A 95 8.76 -10.13 -7.39
N PRO A 96 8.22 -10.95 -6.44
CA PRO A 96 8.36 -10.67 -5.02
C PRO A 96 9.81 -10.89 -4.55
N LEU A 97 10.35 -9.89 -3.88
CA LEU A 97 11.69 -9.93 -3.28
C LEU A 97 11.63 -10.31 -1.79
N GLY A 98 10.53 -9.99 -1.11
CA GLY A 98 10.27 -10.34 0.28
C GLY A 98 9.68 -9.18 1.09
N VAL A 99 9.30 -9.46 2.33
CA VAL A 99 8.79 -8.46 3.26
C VAL A 99 9.95 -7.60 3.77
N ILE A 100 9.73 -6.28 3.84
CA ILE A 100 10.70 -5.27 4.32
C ILE A 100 10.21 -4.50 5.54
N GLY A 101 8.96 -4.71 5.93
CA GLY A 101 8.37 -4.12 7.12
C GLY A 101 7.02 -4.75 7.43
N MET A 102 6.68 -4.76 8.71
CA MET A 102 5.41 -5.29 9.19
C MET A 102 5.02 -4.59 10.49
N LYS A 103 3.77 -4.18 10.59
CA LYS A 103 3.16 -3.67 11.81
C LYS A 103 1.95 -4.52 12.15
N THR A 104 1.89 -5.01 13.39
CA THR A 104 0.75 -5.80 13.91
C THR A 104 0.04 -5.02 14.99
N TRP A 105 -1.29 -5.00 15.00
CA TRP A 105 -2.08 -4.42 16.07
C TRP A 105 -3.44 -5.11 16.22
N ILE A 106 -4.07 -4.86 17.36
CA ILE A 106 -5.45 -5.24 17.63
C ILE A 106 -6.30 -3.98 17.83
N ARG A 107 -7.57 -4.05 17.48
CA ARG A 107 -8.56 -3.03 17.84
C ARG A 107 -9.20 -3.41 19.16
N ARG A 108 -9.12 -2.50 20.14
CA ARG A 108 -9.68 -2.76 21.47
C ARG A 108 -11.20 -2.69 21.43
N PRO A 109 -11.92 -3.65 22.04
CA PRO A 109 -13.39 -3.67 22.06
C PRO A 109 -14.03 -2.36 22.55
N GLU A 110 -13.38 -1.68 23.49
CA GLU A 110 -13.86 -0.42 24.08
C GLU A 110 -13.85 0.76 23.07
N GLU A 111 -13.12 0.62 21.96
CA GLU A 111 -13.06 1.64 20.89
C GLU A 111 -14.10 1.42 19.79
N PHE A 112 -14.87 0.33 19.88
CA PHE A 112 -15.92 0.05 18.91
C PHE A 112 -16.99 1.13 18.92
N GLY A 113 -17.49 1.52 17.74
CA GLY A 113 -18.53 2.56 17.60
C GLY A 113 -18.06 4.00 17.81
N LYS A 114 -16.82 4.25 18.27
CA LYS A 114 -16.29 5.60 18.55
C LYS A 114 -15.62 6.27 17.34
N LYS A 115 -16.09 5.99 16.12
CA LYS A 115 -15.53 6.53 14.88
C LYS A 115 -15.49 8.06 14.87
N HIS A 116 -16.55 8.72 15.37
CA HIS A 116 -16.66 10.18 15.44
C HIS A 116 -15.57 10.86 16.29
N LEU A 117 -15.08 10.19 17.33
CA LEU A 117 -13.99 10.71 18.16
C LEU A 117 -12.62 10.59 17.45
N ARG A 118 -12.50 9.69 16.48
CA ARG A 118 -11.26 9.48 15.72
C ARG A 118 -11.06 10.57 14.65
N GLU A 119 -12.13 11.17 14.14
CA GLU A 119 -12.04 12.18 13.08
C GLU A 119 -11.27 13.43 13.54
N GLN A 120 -11.37 13.79 14.82
CA GLN A 120 -10.70 14.97 15.40
C GLN A 120 -9.24 14.71 15.83
N ARG A 121 -8.78 13.45 15.87
CA ARG A 121 -7.41 13.11 16.28
C ARG A 121 -6.41 13.45 15.17
N PRO A 122 -5.16 13.79 15.50
CA PRO A 122 -4.07 13.84 14.54
C PRO A 122 -3.90 12.52 13.78
N VAL A 123 -3.38 12.55 12.55
CA VAL A 123 -3.22 11.34 11.73
C VAL A 123 -2.36 10.29 12.43
N ARG A 124 -1.35 10.70 13.17
CA ARG A 124 -0.46 9.79 13.94
C ARG A 124 -1.16 9.02 15.07
N GLU A 125 -2.34 9.46 15.51
CA GLU A 125 -3.16 8.79 16.51
C GLU A 125 -4.30 7.94 15.87
N LYS A 126 -4.35 7.87 14.56
CA LYS A 126 -5.32 7.09 13.78
C LYS A 126 -4.70 5.82 13.23
N GLU A 127 -5.51 4.85 12.86
CA GLU A 127 -5.03 3.68 12.12
C GLU A 127 -4.35 4.04 10.80
N SER A 128 -4.70 5.20 10.20
CA SER A 128 -4.03 5.71 9.01
C SER A 128 -2.56 6.10 9.22
N ALA A 129 -2.07 6.19 10.48
CA ALA A 129 -0.66 6.36 10.78
C ALA A 129 0.21 5.25 10.19
N LYS A 130 -0.33 4.05 10.00
CA LYS A 130 0.36 2.92 9.37
C LYS A 130 1.01 3.28 8.03
N TRP A 131 0.35 4.13 7.23
CA TRP A 131 0.87 4.58 5.93
C TRP A 131 2.08 5.50 6.06
N LEU A 132 2.08 6.38 7.07
CA LEU A 132 3.23 7.23 7.41
C LEU A 132 4.39 6.41 7.94
N GLU A 133 4.12 5.50 8.86
CA GLU A 133 5.12 4.61 9.47
C GLU A 133 5.78 3.72 8.39
N GLY A 134 4.99 3.22 7.42
CA GLY A 134 5.52 2.50 6.27
C GLY A 134 6.49 3.36 5.45
N GLY A 135 6.14 4.63 5.18
CA GLY A 135 7.04 5.59 4.53
C GLY A 135 8.32 5.85 5.33
N GLU A 136 8.21 5.99 6.66
CA GLU A 136 9.36 6.15 7.56
C GLU A 136 10.29 4.91 7.52
N GLN A 137 9.72 3.71 7.45
CA GLN A 137 10.50 2.47 7.28
C GLN A 137 11.26 2.47 5.95
N LEU A 138 10.65 2.90 4.85
CA LEU A 138 11.33 3.02 3.56
C LEU A 138 12.48 4.02 3.62
N ASN A 139 12.27 5.16 4.29
CA ASN A 139 13.32 6.16 4.51
C ASN A 139 14.50 5.57 5.30
N ALA A 140 14.20 4.78 6.34
CA ALA A 140 15.22 4.12 7.17
C ALA A 140 15.99 3.02 6.40
N LEU A 141 15.39 2.40 5.40
CA LEU A 141 16.05 1.39 4.55
C LEU A 141 16.95 2.00 3.47
N LYS A 142 16.67 3.24 3.04
CA LYS A 142 17.40 3.89 1.93
C LYS A 142 18.93 3.93 2.09
N PRO A 143 19.52 4.20 3.26
CA PRO A 143 20.98 4.16 3.45
C PRO A 143 21.62 2.80 3.13
N TYR A 144 20.90 1.71 3.30
CA TYR A 144 21.38 0.35 2.97
C TYR A 144 21.30 0.01 1.49
N CYS A 145 20.63 0.86 0.71
CA CYS A 145 20.41 0.68 -0.73
C CYS A 145 20.65 2.01 -1.49
N PRO A 146 21.85 2.62 -1.44
CA PRO A 146 22.07 4.00 -1.91
C PRO A 146 21.79 4.19 -3.40
N GLY A 147 22.13 3.22 -4.25
CA GLY A 147 21.93 3.28 -5.71
C GLY A 147 20.53 2.91 -6.19
N MET A 148 19.63 2.50 -5.29
CA MET A 148 18.31 2.00 -5.65
C MET A 148 17.26 3.10 -5.58
N HIS A 149 16.29 3.05 -6.48
CA HIS A 149 15.08 3.84 -6.41
C HIS A 149 13.97 3.00 -5.74
N ILE A 150 13.40 3.49 -4.65
CA ILE A 150 12.33 2.83 -3.90
C ILE A 150 11.05 3.62 -4.11
N VAL A 151 9.99 2.96 -4.59
CA VAL A 151 8.67 3.57 -4.76
C VAL A 151 7.69 2.90 -3.79
N GLY A 152 7.26 3.61 -2.76
CA GLY A 152 6.19 3.17 -1.87
C GLY A 152 4.86 3.18 -2.62
N VAL A 153 4.19 2.03 -2.70
CA VAL A 153 2.92 1.88 -3.42
C VAL A 153 1.81 1.60 -2.43
N SER A 154 0.70 2.32 -2.55
CA SER A 154 -0.48 2.10 -1.72
C SER A 154 -1.78 2.20 -2.51
N ASP A 155 -2.81 1.56 -1.98
CA ASP A 155 -4.16 1.65 -2.48
C ASP A 155 -4.86 2.98 -2.08
N ARG A 156 -6.19 3.03 -2.22
CA ARG A 156 -7.02 4.19 -1.87
C ARG A 156 -6.97 4.59 -0.39
N GLU A 157 -6.68 3.66 0.52
CA GLU A 157 -6.57 3.98 1.94
C GLU A 157 -5.31 4.79 2.25
N GLY A 158 -4.26 4.64 1.42
CA GLY A 158 -3.03 5.44 1.51
C GLY A 158 -3.16 6.86 0.98
N ASP A 159 -4.31 7.26 0.40
CA ASP A 159 -4.57 8.65 -0.06
C ASP A 159 -4.78 9.61 1.12
N VAL A 160 -3.75 9.75 1.93
CA VAL A 160 -3.70 10.61 3.12
C VAL A 160 -2.76 11.79 2.86
N TYR A 161 -3.22 13.03 3.09
CA TYR A 161 -2.46 14.24 2.78
C TYR A 161 -1.09 14.28 3.47
N ASP A 162 -1.02 13.76 4.69
CA ASP A 162 0.22 13.71 5.48
C ASP A 162 1.26 12.74 4.88
N VAL A 163 0.83 11.68 4.19
CA VAL A 163 1.73 10.78 3.44
C VAL A 163 2.45 11.56 2.33
N PHE A 164 1.73 12.46 1.66
CA PHE A 164 2.31 13.30 0.61
C PHE A 164 3.26 14.36 1.15
N LEU A 165 2.97 14.89 2.34
CA LEU A 165 3.80 15.88 3.05
C LEU A 165 5.06 15.29 3.69
N ALA A 166 5.06 13.98 3.99
CA ALA A 166 6.15 13.35 4.71
C ALA A 166 7.49 13.53 3.98
N PRO A 167 8.56 13.97 4.68
CA PRO A 167 9.86 14.14 4.07
C PRO A 167 10.42 12.80 3.59
N ARG A 168 11.14 12.84 2.47
CA ARG A 168 11.76 11.64 1.86
C ARG A 168 13.19 11.97 1.41
N PRO A 169 14.13 11.03 1.58
CA PRO A 169 15.45 11.15 0.99
C PRO A 169 15.39 10.97 -0.54
N ALA A 170 16.40 11.46 -1.23
CA ALA A 170 16.53 11.27 -2.67
C ALA A 170 16.48 9.77 -3.04
N GLY A 171 15.70 9.44 -4.07
CA GLY A 171 15.47 8.06 -4.51
C GLY A 171 14.46 7.27 -3.68
N VAL A 172 13.66 7.94 -2.86
CA VAL A 172 12.44 7.38 -2.24
C VAL A 172 11.26 8.21 -2.71
N ASP A 173 10.36 7.57 -3.42
CA ASP A 173 9.13 8.15 -3.95
C ASP A 173 7.91 7.34 -3.53
N TRP A 174 6.74 7.81 -3.92
CA TRP A 174 5.47 7.12 -3.68
C TRP A 174 4.58 7.11 -4.91
N LEU A 175 3.68 6.13 -4.96
CA LEU A 175 2.61 5.97 -5.92
C LEU A 175 1.35 5.55 -5.16
N VAL A 176 0.33 6.39 -5.17
CA VAL A 176 -0.90 6.19 -4.40
C VAL A 176 -2.10 6.19 -5.33
N ARG A 177 -3.02 5.24 -5.18
CA ARG A 177 -4.30 5.30 -5.88
C ARG A 177 -5.16 6.38 -5.24
N ALA A 178 -5.57 7.39 -6.02
CA ALA A 178 -6.39 8.48 -5.53
C ALA A 178 -7.78 7.99 -5.09
N SER A 179 -8.20 8.42 -3.91
CA SER A 179 -9.50 8.15 -3.31
C SER A 179 -10.42 9.38 -3.35
N TRP A 180 -9.83 10.56 -3.34
CA TRP A 180 -10.52 11.81 -3.20
C TRP A 180 -10.39 12.67 -4.45
N ASN A 181 -11.50 13.30 -4.88
CA ASN A 181 -11.46 14.37 -5.88
C ASN A 181 -11.00 15.67 -5.20
N ARG A 182 -9.67 15.75 -4.98
CA ARG A 182 -9.04 16.86 -4.26
C ARG A 182 -9.10 18.15 -5.07
N ARG A 183 -9.18 19.28 -4.36
CA ARG A 183 -8.93 20.59 -4.97
C ARG A 183 -7.47 20.65 -5.41
N VAL A 184 -7.26 21.22 -6.59
CA VAL A 184 -5.93 21.56 -7.11
C VAL A 184 -5.75 23.07 -7.21
N ALA A 185 -4.52 23.56 -7.22
CA ALA A 185 -4.19 24.98 -7.32
C ALA A 185 -4.49 25.53 -8.74
N HIS A 186 -5.73 25.45 -9.13
CA HIS A 186 -6.30 26.01 -10.35
C HIS A 186 -7.69 26.53 -10.01
N PRO A 187 -8.11 27.71 -10.45
CA PRO A 187 -9.43 28.26 -10.16
C PRO A 187 -10.53 27.24 -10.47
N ASP A 188 -11.37 26.94 -9.48
CA ASP A 188 -12.57 26.11 -9.56
C ASP A 188 -12.39 24.68 -10.11
N ARG A 189 -11.16 24.11 -10.06
CA ARG A 189 -10.91 22.77 -10.55
C ARG A 189 -10.58 21.79 -9.43
N HIS A 190 -11.05 20.55 -9.65
CA HIS A 190 -10.69 19.40 -8.86
C HIS A 190 -9.82 18.44 -9.68
N LEU A 191 -9.24 17.47 -9.00
CA LEU A 191 -8.24 16.59 -9.56
C LEU A 191 -8.74 15.81 -10.79
N TRP A 192 -9.94 15.22 -10.71
CA TRP A 192 -10.52 14.43 -11.82
C TRP A 192 -10.73 15.28 -13.07
N GLU A 193 -11.40 16.41 -12.95
CA GLU A 193 -11.71 17.30 -14.07
C GLU A 193 -10.42 17.82 -14.72
N THR A 194 -9.41 18.11 -13.87
CA THR A 194 -8.11 18.60 -14.36
C THR A 194 -7.38 17.55 -15.17
N VAL A 195 -7.33 16.29 -14.69
CA VAL A 195 -6.61 15.22 -15.40
C VAL A 195 -7.35 14.76 -16.63
N LEU A 196 -8.69 14.70 -16.59
CA LEU A 196 -9.51 14.30 -17.76
C LEU A 196 -9.45 15.32 -18.89
N ALA A 197 -9.25 16.61 -18.58
CA ALA A 197 -9.07 17.66 -19.58
C ALA A 197 -7.67 17.59 -20.27
N ALA A 198 -6.72 16.85 -19.72
CA ALA A 198 -5.40 16.73 -20.31
C ALA A 198 -5.41 15.84 -21.56
N PRO A 199 -4.53 16.11 -22.55
CA PRO A 199 -4.38 15.23 -23.69
C PRO A 199 -3.90 13.83 -23.28
N ALA A 200 -4.24 12.83 -24.06
CA ALA A 200 -3.69 11.49 -23.89
C ALA A 200 -2.17 11.52 -24.13
N LEU A 201 -1.42 10.96 -23.18
CA LEU A 201 0.02 10.78 -23.32
C LEU A 201 0.35 9.61 -24.25
N GLY A 202 -0.50 8.56 -24.23
CA GLY A 202 -0.33 7.37 -25.06
C GLY A 202 -1.29 6.25 -24.65
N GLU A 203 -1.05 5.09 -25.21
CA GLU A 203 -1.81 3.87 -24.92
C GLU A 203 -0.88 2.76 -24.43
N THR A 204 -1.40 1.89 -23.57
CA THR A 204 -0.73 0.67 -23.13
C THR A 204 -1.71 -0.48 -23.04
N GLN A 205 -1.20 -1.70 -22.95
CA GLN A 205 -2.03 -2.90 -22.78
C GLN A 205 -1.61 -3.67 -21.53
N ILE A 206 -2.59 -4.17 -20.81
CA ILE A 206 -2.37 -5.03 -19.66
C ILE A 206 -3.18 -6.31 -19.80
N GLN A 207 -2.65 -7.40 -19.23
CA GLN A 207 -3.36 -8.66 -19.11
C GLN A 207 -4.16 -8.65 -17.82
N VAL A 208 -5.48 -8.77 -17.92
CA VAL A 208 -6.38 -8.86 -16.76
C VAL A 208 -6.68 -10.33 -16.55
N PRO A 209 -6.28 -10.92 -15.42
CA PRO A 209 -6.56 -12.33 -15.14
C PRO A 209 -8.06 -12.59 -14.94
N ALA A 210 -8.48 -13.82 -15.18
CA ALA A 210 -9.83 -14.26 -14.87
C ALA A 210 -10.10 -14.16 -13.36
N ARG A 211 -11.32 -13.76 -13.01
CA ARG A 211 -11.89 -13.87 -11.65
C ARG A 211 -13.24 -14.58 -11.76
N GLU A 212 -13.83 -15.01 -10.63
CA GLU A 212 -15.06 -15.80 -10.58
C GLU A 212 -16.20 -15.29 -11.49
N SER A 213 -16.34 -13.96 -11.63
CA SER A 213 -17.38 -13.32 -12.43
C SER A 213 -16.89 -12.67 -13.74
N ARG A 214 -15.59 -12.74 -14.06
CA ARG A 214 -15.01 -12.02 -15.19
C ARG A 214 -13.95 -12.86 -15.92
N PRO A 215 -14.06 -13.07 -17.23
CA PRO A 215 -13.05 -13.79 -18.00
C PRO A 215 -11.73 -12.99 -18.08
N ALA A 216 -10.64 -13.71 -18.32
CA ALA A 216 -9.37 -13.08 -18.64
C ALA A 216 -9.51 -12.22 -19.92
N ARG A 217 -8.84 -11.07 -19.96
CA ARG A 217 -8.84 -10.19 -21.11
C ARG A 217 -7.58 -9.35 -21.22
N THR A 218 -7.30 -8.88 -22.42
CA THR A 218 -6.32 -7.82 -22.65
C THR A 218 -7.05 -6.49 -22.63
N ALA A 219 -6.76 -5.65 -21.65
CA ALA A 219 -7.31 -4.30 -21.52
C ALA A 219 -6.36 -3.31 -22.22
N ARG A 220 -6.91 -2.48 -23.13
CA ARG A 220 -6.21 -1.34 -23.73
C ARG A 220 -6.52 -0.10 -22.89
N LEU A 221 -5.48 0.52 -22.35
CA LEU A 221 -5.60 1.69 -21.49
C LEU A 221 -5.10 2.92 -22.24
N VAL A 222 -5.93 3.96 -22.28
CA VAL A 222 -5.49 5.32 -22.61
C VAL A 222 -4.96 5.97 -21.34
N VAL A 223 -3.74 6.50 -21.40
CA VAL A 223 -3.05 7.08 -20.26
C VAL A 223 -2.94 8.60 -20.45
N ARG A 224 -3.26 9.35 -19.38
CA ARG A 224 -3.01 10.78 -19.25
C ARG A 224 -2.08 10.99 -18.09
N CYS A 225 -1.19 11.98 -18.17
CA CYS A 225 -0.29 12.34 -17.09
C CYS A 225 -0.03 13.84 -17.12
N ILE A 226 -0.24 14.50 -15.96
CA ILE A 226 0.03 15.93 -15.80
C ILE A 226 0.60 16.24 -14.43
N PRO A 227 1.46 17.26 -14.31
CA PRO A 227 1.80 17.82 -13.01
C PRO A 227 0.60 18.60 -12.45
N VAL A 228 0.32 18.43 -11.16
CA VAL A 228 -0.71 19.16 -10.43
C VAL A 228 -0.20 19.59 -9.07
N ARG A 229 -0.74 20.68 -8.53
CA ARG A 229 -0.54 21.09 -7.14
C ARG A 229 -1.81 20.80 -6.34
N LEU A 230 -1.71 19.85 -5.41
CA LEU A 230 -2.81 19.48 -4.53
C LEU A 230 -2.97 20.56 -3.44
N CYS A 231 -4.19 21.03 -3.25
CA CYS A 231 -4.50 21.92 -2.14
C CYS A 231 -4.74 21.13 -0.85
N PRO A 232 -4.42 21.69 0.32
CA PRO A 232 -4.75 21.11 1.61
C PRO A 232 -6.25 20.83 1.76
N PRO A 233 -6.63 19.78 2.50
CA PRO A 233 -8.03 19.50 2.82
C PRO A 233 -8.69 20.70 3.51
N TYR A 234 -9.90 21.06 3.09
CA TYR A 234 -10.61 22.23 3.65
C TYR A 234 -10.85 22.13 5.16
N SER A 235 -11.06 20.92 5.67
CA SER A 235 -11.19 20.64 7.10
C SER A 235 -9.95 21.02 7.92
N ARG A 236 -8.77 21.08 7.25
CA ARG A 236 -7.47 21.37 7.86
C ARG A 236 -6.93 22.77 7.49
N ARG A 237 -7.78 23.67 6.97
CA ARG A 237 -7.38 25.02 6.54
C ARG A 237 -6.72 25.86 7.63
N ARG A 238 -7.03 25.59 8.91
CA ARG A 238 -6.42 26.28 10.06
C ARG A 238 -4.96 25.90 10.28
N GLU A 239 -4.53 24.74 9.80
CA GLU A 239 -3.16 24.23 9.95
C GLU A 239 -2.18 24.87 8.97
N LYS A 240 -2.67 25.63 7.99
CA LYS A 240 -1.85 26.33 6.97
C LYS A 240 -0.85 25.39 6.27
N LEU A 241 -1.28 24.17 5.98
CA LEU A 241 -0.45 23.18 5.27
C LEU A 241 -0.08 23.70 3.88
N PRO A 242 1.13 23.42 3.38
CA PRO A 242 1.53 23.80 2.03
C PRO A 242 0.78 23.02 0.96
N GLU A 243 0.69 23.57 -0.25
CA GLU A 243 0.33 22.81 -1.44
C GLU A 243 1.44 21.81 -1.79
N ILE A 244 1.08 20.73 -2.48
CA ILE A 244 2.00 19.64 -2.80
C ILE A 244 2.04 19.45 -4.30
N GLU A 245 3.21 19.55 -4.92
CA GLU A 245 3.43 19.21 -6.31
C GLU A 245 3.52 17.69 -6.49
N VAL A 246 2.72 17.16 -7.41
CA VAL A 246 2.66 15.74 -7.73
C VAL A 246 2.36 15.56 -9.21
N PHE A 247 2.60 14.35 -9.73
CA PHE A 247 2.06 13.92 -11.02
C PHE A 247 0.77 13.14 -10.80
N ALA A 248 -0.27 13.50 -11.54
CA ALA A 248 -1.54 12.79 -11.58
C ALA A 248 -1.61 11.98 -12.87
N ILE A 249 -1.82 10.69 -12.75
CA ILE A 249 -1.87 9.75 -13.86
C ILE A 249 -3.27 9.13 -13.90
N HIS A 250 -3.95 9.28 -15.02
CA HIS A 250 -5.24 8.63 -15.27
C HIS A 250 -5.08 7.56 -16.35
N ALA A 251 -5.53 6.35 -16.06
CA ALA A 251 -5.55 5.23 -16.98
C ALA A 251 -6.97 4.69 -17.11
N LEU A 252 -7.51 4.68 -18.31
CA LEU A 252 -8.89 4.26 -18.61
C LEU A 252 -8.90 3.20 -19.71
N GLU A 253 -9.58 2.07 -19.47
CA GLU A 253 -9.82 1.03 -20.45
C GLU A 253 -10.79 1.49 -21.53
N THR A 254 -10.41 1.33 -22.80
CA THR A 254 -11.18 1.80 -23.96
C THR A 254 -11.79 0.69 -24.80
N ASN A 255 -11.33 -0.55 -24.67
CA ASN A 255 -11.81 -1.72 -25.44
C ASN A 255 -12.74 -2.62 -24.62
N VAL A 256 -13.62 -2.03 -23.81
CA VAL A 256 -14.52 -2.74 -22.90
C VAL A 256 -15.63 -3.43 -23.66
N ARG A 257 -15.94 -4.67 -23.30
CA ARG A 257 -17.11 -5.40 -23.80
C ARG A 257 -18.37 -4.92 -23.08
N GLU A 258 -19.50 -4.99 -23.78
CA GLU A 258 -20.80 -4.66 -23.19
C GLU A 258 -21.06 -5.46 -21.90
N GLY A 259 -21.55 -4.78 -20.87
CA GLY A 259 -21.82 -5.37 -19.55
C GLY A 259 -20.60 -5.52 -18.63
N ILE A 260 -19.42 -5.10 -19.05
CA ILE A 260 -18.20 -5.11 -18.22
C ILE A 260 -17.85 -3.67 -17.83
N GLU A 261 -17.64 -3.44 -16.54
CA GLU A 261 -17.12 -2.16 -16.05
C GLU A 261 -15.68 -1.96 -16.50
N PRO A 262 -15.32 -0.81 -17.09
CA PRO A 262 -13.97 -0.51 -17.51
C PRO A 262 -13.01 -0.44 -16.32
N LEU A 263 -11.76 -0.79 -16.54
CA LEU A 263 -10.70 -0.46 -15.60
C LEU A 263 -10.44 1.04 -15.65
N GLU A 264 -10.50 1.68 -14.49
CA GLU A 264 -10.18 3.08 -14.35
C GLU A 264 -9.35 3.31 -13.09
N TRP A 265 -8.20 3.95 -13.28
CA TRP A 265 -7.31 4.32 -12.20
C TRP A 265 -6.91 5.79 -12.29
N LEU A 266 -7.02 6.47 -11.17
CA LEU A 266 -6.36 7.75 -10.95
C LEU A 266 -5.27 7.53 -9.91
N LEU A 267 -4.03 7.78 -10.29
CA LEU A 267 -2.85 7.59 -9.46
C LEU A 267 -2.19 8.94 -9.21
N LEU A 268 -1.67 9.13 -8.02
CA LEU A 268 -0.83 10.26 -7.63
C LEU A 268 0.57 9.75 -7.34
N THR A 269 1.59 10.46 -7.81
CA THR A 269 2.99 10.05 -7.56
C THR A 269 3.92 11.25 -7.43
N SER A 270 4.98 11.07 -6.65
CA SER A 270 6.11 11.98 -6.59
C SER A 270 7.22 11.63 -7.59
N VAL A 271 7.14 10.46 -8.23
CA VAL A 271 8.10 10.05 -9.27
C VAL A 271 8.03 11.05 -10.44
N PRO A 272 9.14 11.71 -10.81
CA PRO A 272 9.16 12.59 -11.97
C PRO A 272 8.78 11.79 -13.24
N THR A 273 7.71 12.23 -13.91
CA THR A 273 7.25 11.61 -15.14
C THR A 273 7.54 12.57 -16.31
N HIS A 274 8.03 12.02 -17.42
CA HIS A 274 8.15 12.78 -18.67
C HIS A 274 6.75 12.92 -19.27
N THR A 275 6.19 14.12 -19.22
CA THR A 275 4.83 14.41 -19.72
C THR A 275 4.76 14.56 -21.25
N GLY A 276 5.71 14.04 -22.00
CA GLY A 276 5.72 14.08 -23.48
C GLY A 276 5.84 15.47 -24.11
N ALA A 277 5.82 16.54 -23.33
CA ALA A 277 6.17 17.87 -23.74
C ALA A 277 7.71 18.01 -23.62
N GLY A 278 8.43 17.38 -24.52
CA GLY A 278 9.83 17.70 -24.77
C GLY A 278 9.92 19.07 -25.43
N PRO A 279 11.11 19.74 -25.35
CA PRO A 279 11.30 21.06 -25.89
C PRO A 279 11.02 21.12 -27.37
#